data_16f88e0ec75f176dbecde3e29d806098
#
_entry.id   16f88e0ec75f176dbecde3e29d806098
#
_cell.length_a   1.000
_cell.length_b   1.000
_cell.length_c   1.000
_cell.angle_alpha   90.00
_cell.angle_beta   90.00
_cell.angle_gamma   90.00
#
_symmetry.space_group_name_H-M   'P 1'
#
loop_
_entity.id
_entity.type
_entity.pdbx_description
1 polymer ?
#
loop_
_entity_poly.entity_id
_entity_poly.type
_entity_poly.pdbx_seq_one_letter_code
_entity_poly.pdbx_strand_id
1 'polypeptide(L)'
;MTRILAFGDSLTWGHKPEDGTRHPAEFLWPNVLERELGVEVISEGLGGRTTVFDDHSGPCCRNGAKVLPILLQSHSPLDLVIVMLGTNDLKPTICGRAEGATAGMKRLAQIIRTHPYDGIGQAPKVLLVSPPPCVIGPDGVTGGGRDVAETQRLAPMYQQLALDLGVAFFDAGTVATTSAIDGVHLPAEDTAAIGRALVEPARELLGL
;
A
#
# COMPACT_ATOMS: atom_id res chain seq x y z
N MET A 1 21.19 1.24 11.20
CA MET A 1 20.00 2.09 11.34
C MET A 1 18.86 1.32 10.68
N THR A 2 17.78 1.09 11.40
CA THR A 2 16.63 0.32 10.88
C THR A 2 15.86 1.15 9.85
N ARG A 3 15.55 0.55 8.70
CA ARG A 3 14.91 1.23 7.56
C ARG A 3 13.72 0.45 7.02
N ILE A 4 12.61 1.16 6.81
CA ILE A 4 11.36 0.62 6.25
C ILE A 4 11.10 1.28 4.90
N LEU A 5 10.74 0.50 3.89
CA LEU A 5 10.18 1.00 2.65
C LEU A 5 8.65 0.91 2.71
N ALA A 6 7.96 2.04 2.65
CA ALA A 6 6.51 2.16 2.55
C ALA A 6 6.11 2.29 1.08
N PHE A 7 5.76 1.18 0.43
CA PHE A 7 5.46 1.11 -1.00
C PHE A 7 3.95 1.05 -1.24
N GLY A 8 3.40 2.09 -1.89
CA GLY A 8 1.96 2.20 -2.09
C GLY A 8 1.54 3.18 -3.19
N ASP A 9 0.25 3.49 -3.19
CA ASP A 9 -0.41 4.35 -4.17
C ASP A 9 -0.75 5.75 -3.61
N SER A 10 -1.88 6.33 -4.01
CA SER A 10 -2.37 7.61 -3.51
C SER A 10 -2.70 7.60 -2.02
N LEU A 11 -3.06 6.45 -1.45
CA LEU A 11 -3.34 6.31 -0.01
C LEU A 11 -2.04 6.42 0.81
N THR A 12 -0.91 6.02 0.25
CA THR A 12 0.43 6.19 0.84
C THR A 12 0.99 7.58 0.56
N TRP A 13 0.75 8.13 -0.63
CA TRP A 13 1.12 9.50 -0.96
C TRP A 13 0.37 10.53 -0.11
N GLY A 14 -0.87 10.21 0.30
CA GLY A 14 -1.72 11.06 1.14
C GLY A 14 -2.61 12.00 0.34
N HIS A 15 -3.29 11.50 -0.68
CA HIS A 15 -4.25 12.25 -1.50
C HIS A 15 -5.49 12.64 -0.69
N LYS A 16 -5.83 13.94 -0.67
CA LYS A 16 -7.05 14.44 -0.03
C LYS A 16 -8.27 14.20 -0.91
N PRO A 17 -9.35 13.64 -0.36
CA PRO A 17 -10.57 13.43 -1.12
C PRO A 17 -11.27 14.73 -1.55
N GLU A 18 -11.05 15.85 -0.84
CA GLU A 18 -11.75 17.12 -1.06
C GLU A 18 -11.26 17.87 -2.31
N ASP A 19 -9.96 17.91 -2.53
CA ASP A 19 -9.35 18.79 -3.52
C ASP A 19 -8.19 18.16 -4.33
N GLY A 20 -7.85 16.90 -4.05
CA GLY A 20 -6.78 16.20 -4.73
C GLY A 20 -5.37 16.64 -4.33
N THR A 21 -5.22 17.57 -3.41
CA THR A 21 -3.90 17.93 -2.88
C THR A 21 -3.38 16.89 -1.90
N ARG A 22 -2.18 17.09 -1.39
CA ARG A 22 -1.59 16.19 -0.41
C ARG A 22 -1.94 16.61 1.02
N HIS A 23 -2.26 15.64 1.89
CA HIS A 23 -2.40 15.89 3.33
C HIS A 23 -1.11 16.47 3.92
N PRO A 24 -1.20 17.27 5.01
CA PRO A 24 -0.04 17.67 5.78
C PRO A 24 0.79 16.45 6.23
N ALA A 25 2.11 16.63 6.28
CA ALA A 25 3.06 15.54 6.50
C ALA A 25 2.81 14.75 7.81
N GLU A 26 2.33 15.42 8.83
CA GLU A 26 2.03 14.84 10.16
C GLU A 26 0.89 13.81 10.16
N PHE A 27 0.05 13.81 9.12
CA PHE A 27 -1.06 12.84 8.97
C PHE A 27 -0.70 11.65 8.06
N LEU A 28 0.34 11.76 7.24
CA LEU A 28 0.73 10.68 6.32
C LEU A 28 1.13 9.42 7.11
N TRP A 29 0.50 8.29 6.81
CA TRP A 29 0.76 7.07 7.57
C TRP A 29 2.24 6.65 7.61
N PRO A 30 3.07 6.83 6.57
CA PRO A 30 4.49 6.52 6.68
C PRO A 30 5.22 7.42 7.68
N ASN A 31 4.88 8.73 7.71
CA ASN A 31 5.50 9.69 8.61
C ASN A 31 5.02 9.51 10.06
N VAL A 32 3.76 9.08 10.24
CA VAL A 32 3.23 8.72 11.56
C VAL A 32 3.96 7.49 12.09
N LEU A 33 4.10 6.44 11.25
CA LEU A 33 4.85 5.23 11.61
C LEU A 33 6.31 5.55 11.97
N GLU A 34 6.98 6.38 11.16
CA GLU A 34 8.36 6.85 11.43
C GLU A 34 8.48 7.48 12.80
N ARG A 35 7.61 8.45 13.09
CA ARG A 35 7.62 9.20 14.35
C ARG A 35 7.37 8.30 15.56
N GLU A 36 6.35 7.41 15.47
CA GLU A 36 5.93 6.57 16.62
C GLU A 36 6.89 5.39 16.85
N LEU A 37 7.51 4.88 15.80
CA LEU A 37 8.45 3.75 15.90
C LEU A 37 9.90 4.21 16.11
N GLY A 38 10.25 5.43 15.72
CA GLY A 38 11.60 6.00 15.86
C GLY A 38 12.63 5.41 14.89
N VAL A 39 12.19 4.94 13.70
CA VAL A 39 13.05 4.39 12.65
C VAL A 39 12.79 5.13 11.32
N GLU A 40 13.74 5.07 10.39
CA GLU A 40 13.57 5.70 9.08
C GLU A 40 12.49 4.98 8.25
N VAL A 41 11.51 5.73 7.74
CA VAL A 41 10.48 5.22 6.82
C VAL A 41 10.53 5.96 5.49
N ILE A 42 10.99 5.27 4.46
CA ILE A 42 11.06 5.80 3.09
C ILE A 42 9.68 5.67 2.45
N SER A 43 9.03 6.81 2.21
CA SER A 43 7.69 6.86 1.64
C SER A 43 7.73 6.88 0.12
N GLU A 44 7.33 5.78 -0.50
CA GLU A 44 7.23 5.59 -1.95
C GLU A 44 5.75 5.47 -2.39
N GLY A 45 4.95 6.48 -2.07
CA GLY A 45 3.56 6.62 -2.52
C GLY A 45 3.48 7.28 -3.90
N LEU A 46 2.74 6.66 -4.84
CA LEU A 46 2.49 7.23 -6.17
C LEU A 46 1.01 7.10 -6.56
N GLY A 47 0.34 8.22 -6.80
CA GLY A 47 -1.06 8.24 -7.24
C GLY A 47 -1.32 7.35 -8.44
N GLY A 48 -2.30 6.46 -8.33
CA GLY A 48 -2.67 5.53 -9.40
C GLY A 48 -1.79 4.28 -9.52
N ARG A 49 -0.80 4.06 -8.64
CA ARG A 49 0.05 2.85 -8.69
C ARG A 49 -0.80 1.60 -8.55
N THR A 50 -0.57 0.66 -9.47
CA THR A 50 -1.13 -0.70 -9.49
C THR A 50 -0.12 -1.69 -8.93
N THR A 51 -0.53 -2.93 -8.69
CA THR A 51 0.41 -3.99 -8.34
C THR A 51 1.31 -4.38 -9.52
N VAL A 52 0.73 -4.86 -10.63
CA VAL A 52 1.47 -5.40 -11.80
C VAL A 52 0.94 -4.92 -13.15
N PHE A 53 -0.13 -4.14 -13.15
CA PHE A 53 -0.80 -3.73 -14.38
C PHE A 53 -0.24 -2.40 -14.89
N ASP A 54 -0.15 -2.27 -16.20
CA ASP A 54 0.18 -0.99 -16.82
C ASP A 54 -1.05 -0.09 -16.83
N ASP A 55 -0.89 1.14 -16.36
CA ASP A 55 -1.87 2.22 -16.46
C ASP A 55 -1.22 3.38 -17.22
N HIS A 56 -1.60 3.52 -18.49
CA HIS A 56 -1.05 4.54 -19.37
C HIS A 56 -1.79 5.89 -19.28
N SER A 57 -2.76 6.04 -18.38
CA SER A 57 -3.50 7.29 -18.18
C SER A 57 -2.72 8.36 -17.42
N GLY A 58 -1.54 8.04 -16.88
CA GLY A 58 -0.71 8.95 -16.10
C GLY A 58 0.62 9.31 -16.79
N PRO A 59 1.33 10.31 -16.24
CA PRO A 59 2.58 10.82 -16.85
C PRO A 59 3.80 9.92 -16.61
N CYS A 60 3.69 8.88 -15.80
CA CYS A 60 4.81 8.01 -15.42
C CYS A 60 4.36 6.54 -15.29
N CYS A 61 5.33 5.63 -15.16
CA CYS A 61 5.05 4.22 -14.94
C CYS A 61 4.36 3.99 -13.60
N ARG A 62 3.11 3.49 -13.63
CA ARG A 62 2.32 3.15 -12.44
C ARG A 62 2.37 1.67 -12.07
N ASN A 63 3.05 0.85 -12.86
CA ASN A 63 3.19 -0.58 -12.61
C ASN A 63 4.19 -0.84 -11.47
N GLY A 64 3.69 -1.26 -10.31
CA GLY A 64 4.50 -1.49 -9.12
C GLY A 64 5.60 -2.53 -9.34
N ALA A 65 5.31 -3.61 -10.07
CA ALA A 65 6.29 -4.67 -10.32
C ALA A 65 7.46 -4.21 -11.20
N LYS A 66 7.27 -3.19 -12.04
CA LYS A 66 8.35 -2.61 -12.85
C LYS A 66 9.23 -1.65 -12.05
N VAL A 67 8.65 -0.94 -11.09
CA VAL A 67 9.32 0.10 -10.30
C VAL A 67 9.99 -0.45 -9.04
N LEU A 68 9.36 -1.42 -8.38
CA LEU A 68 9.83 -1.96 -7.10
C LEU A 68 11.29 -2.46 -7.12
N PRO A 69 11.79 -3.20 -8.13
CA PRO A 69 13.20 -3.61 -8.15
C PRO A 69 14.19 -2.44 -8.11
N ILE A 70 13.84 -1.31 -8.76
CA ILE A 70 14.67 -0.09 -8.77
C ILE A 70 14.74 0.49 -7.35
N LEU A 71 13.59 0.56 -6.65
CA LEU A 71 13.51 1.09 -5.30
C LEU A 71 14.21 0.19 -4.28
N LEU A 72 14.06 -1.13 -4.41
CA LEU A 72 14.80 -2.08 -3.58
C LEU A 72 16.30 -1.89 -3.73
N GLN A 73 16.79 -1.72 -4.96
CA GLN A 73 18.23 -1.51 -5.23
C GLN A 73 18.71 -0.16 -4.68
N SER A 74 17.96 0.92 -4.91
CA SER A 74 18.39 2.28 -4.57
C SER A 74 18.28 2.62 -3.08
N HIS A 75 17.33 1.96 -2.36
CA HIS A 75 17.08 2.22 -0.94
C HIS A 75 17.72 1.20 0.01
N SER A 76 18.28 0.09 -0.53
CA SER A 76 18.96 -0.91 0.33
C SER A 76 20.17 -0.30 1.07
N PRO A 77 20.49 -0.78 2.30
CA PRO A 77 19.83 -1.91 2.99
C PRO A 77 18.46 -1.53 3.56
N LEU A 78 17.51 -2.46 3.51
CA LEU A 78 16.16 -2.34 4.06
C LEU A 78 15.89 -3.50 5.03
N ASP A 79 15.20 -3.23 6.14
CA ASP A 79 14.83 -4.25 7.13
C ASP A 79 13.39 -4.74 6.94
N LEU A 80 12.50 -3.86 6.45
CA LEU A 80 11.10 -4.16 6.22
C LEU A 80 10.58 -3.44 4.97
N VAL A 81 9.77 -4.13 4.17
CA VAL A 81 8.97 -3.51 3.10
C VAL A 81 7.49 -3.69 3.44
N ILE A 82 6.77 -2.58 3.57
CA ILE A 82 5.32 -2.53 3.75
C ILE A 82 4.70 -2.23 2.39
N VAL A 83 3.84 -3.11 1.90
CA VAL A 83 3.15 -2.93 0.62
C VAL A 83 1.67 -2.73 0.85
N MET A 84 1.15 -1.52 0.51
CA MET A 84 -0.29 -1.22 0.52
C MET A 84 -0.72 -0.80 -0.88
N LEU A 85 -1.20 -1.76 -1.66
CA LEU A 85 -1.64 -1.62 -3.05
C LEU A 85 -2.87 -2.50 -3.34
N GLY A 86 -3.47 -2.30 -4.51
CA GLY A 86 -4.62 -3.07 -5.00
C GLY A 86 -5.82 -2.21 -5.34
N THR A 87 -5.97 -1.06 -4.69
CA THR A 87 -7.10 -0.13 -4.95
C THR A 87 -7.20 0.27 -6.41
N ASN A 88 -6.07 0.51 -7.09
CA ASN A 88 -6.07 0.92 -8.50
C ASN A 88 -6.25 -0.24 -9.47
N ASP A 89 -5.88 -1.44 -9.08
CA ASP A 89 -6.10 -2.67 -9.84
C ASP A 89 -7.60 -2.93 -10.05
N LEU A 90 -8.43 -2.50 -9.10
CA LEU A 90 -9.89 -2.69 -9.12
C LEU A 90 -10.64 -1.69 -10.00
N LYS A 91 -9.96 -0.74 -10.67
CA LYS A 91 -10.59 0.04 -11.74
C LYS A 91 -11.00 -0.89 -12.88
N PRO A 92 -12.24 -0.77 -13.42
CA PRO A 92 -12.71 -1.59 -14.55
C PRO A 92 -11.80 -1.52 -15.77
N THR A 93 -11.13 -0.38 -15.97
CA THR A 93 -10.17 -0.15 -17.09
C THR A 93 -8.81 -0.82 -16.89
N ILE A 94 -8.53 -1.37 -15.71
CA ILE A 94 -7.27 -2.06 -15.38
C ILE A 94 -7.52 -3.56 -15.30
N CYS A 95 -8.02 -4.05 -14.16
CA CYS A 95 -8.36 -5.45 -13.94
C CYS A 95 -9.79 -5.61 -13.42
N GLY A 96 -10.22 -4.74 -12.50
CA GLY A 96 -11.55 -4.72 -11.91
C GLY A 96 -11.87 -5.90 -10.97
N ARG A 97 -10.89 -6.75 -10.62
CA ARG A 97 -11.12 -8.00 -9.87
C ARG A 97 -10.08 -8.19 -8.76
N ALA A 98 -10.57 -8.59 -7.58
CA ALA A 98 -9.71 -8.84 -6.42
C ALA A 98 -8.71 -9.97 -6.64
N GLU A 99 -9.06 -10.99 -7.45
CA GLU A 99 -8.15 -12.07 -7.82
C GLU A 99 -6.90 -11.54 -8.55
N GLY A 100 -7.10 -10.61 -9.48
CA GLY A 100 -5.99 -10.01 -10.23
C GLY A 100 -5.09 -9.17 -9.34
N ALA A 101 -5.66 -8.33 -8.46
CA ALA A 101 -4.91 -7.57 -7.47
C ALA A 101 -4.13 -8.49 -6.52
N THR A 102 -4.72 -9.61 -6.08
CA THR A 102 -4.07 -10.60 -5.20
C THR A 102 -2.90 -11.30 -5.91
N ALA A 103 -3.09 -11.68 -7.17
CA ALA A 103 -1.99 -12.25 -7.97
C ALA A 103 -0.84 -11.23 -8.15
N GLY A 104 -1.19 -9.97 -8.35
CA GLY A 104 -0.22 -8.88 -8.40
C GLY A 104 0.51 -8.66 -7.08
N MET A 105 -0.18 -8.65 -5.95
CA MET A 105 0.42 -8.56 -4.62
C MET A 105 1.37 -9.74 -4.35
N LYS A 106 0.98 -10.97 -4.74
CA LYS A 106 1.87 -12.15 -4.69
C LYS A 106 3.16 -11.90 -5.47
N ARG A 107 3.05 -11.32 -6.68
CA ARG A 107 4.23 -11.00 -7.49
C ARG A 107 5.13 -9.98 -6.82
N LEU A 108 4.59 -8.94 -6.18
CA LEU A 108 5.39 -7.95 -5.45
C LEU A 108 6.13 -8.59 -4.27
N ALA A 109 5.45 -9.42 -3.47
CA ALA A 109 6.09 -10.16 -2.38
C ALA A 109 7.23 -11.07 -2.89
N GLN A 110 7.04 -11.75 -4.03
CA GLN A 110 8.09 -12.54 -4.66
C GLN A 110 9.27 -11.68 -5.10
N ILE A 111 9.04 -10.52 -5.73
CA ILE A 111 10.09 -9.59 -6.13
C ILE A 111 10.93 -9.19 -4.91
N ILE A 112 10.30 -8.81 -3.81
CA ILE A 112 11.00 -8.42 -2.57
C ILE A 112 11.89 -9.58 -2.08
N ARG A 113 11.34 -10.80 -2.03
CA ARG A 113 12.05 -11.96 -1.46
C ARG A 113 13.17 -12.51 -2.35
N THR A 114 13.09 -12.29 -3.67
CA THR A 114 14.05 -12.88 -4.63
C THR A 114 14.94 -11.84 -5.32
N HIS A 115 14.83 -10.57 -4.93
CA HIS A 115 15.74 -9.53 -5.42
C HIS A 115 17.18 -9.88 -5.00
N PRO A 116 18.19 -9.67 -5.85
CA PRO A 116 19.58 -9.94 -5.50
C PRO A 116 20.09 -8.86 -4.53
N TYR A 117 20.21 -9.22 -3.24
CA TYR A 117 20.69 -8.31 -2.19
C TYR A 117 22.21 -8.39 -1.94
N ASP A 118 22.92 -9.22 -2.69
CA ASP A 118 24.35 -9.39 -2.52
C ASP A 118 25.11 -8.06 -2.62
N GLY A 119 25.87 -7.74 -1.58
CA GLY A 119 26.62 -6.50 -1.46
C GLY A 119 25.81 -5.25 -1.07
N ILE A 120 24.48 -5.34 -0.95
CA ILE A 120 23.61 -4.21 -0.57
C ILE A 120 22.73 -4.46 0.67
N GLY A 121 22.80 -5.67 1.27
CA GLY A 121 22.05 -6.03 2.46
C GLY A 121 21.56 -7.46 2.44
N GLN A 122 20.44 -7.71 3.14
CA GLN A 122 19.70 -8.97 3.18
C GLN A 122 18.28 -8.73 2.70
N ALA A 123 17.57 -9.80 2.33
CA ALA A 123 16.16 -9.72 1.98
C ALA A 123 15.34 -9.17 3.18
N PRO A 124 14.64 -8.04 3.02
CA PRO A 124 13.85 -7.46 4.09
C PRO A 124 12.65 -8.34 4.45
N LYS A 125 12.12 -8.16 5.65
CA LYS A 125 10.81 -8.69 6.01
C LYS A 125 9.75 -8.06 5.10
N VAL A 126 8.60 -8.74 4.97
CA VAL A 126 7.47 -8.26 4.14
C VAL A 126 6.21 -8.17 5.00
N LEU A 127 5.55 -7.02 4.95
CA LEU A 127 4.21 -6.81 5.51
C LEU A 127 3.25 -6.44 4.36
N LEU A 128 2.29 -7.30 4.11
CA LEU A 128 1.20 -7.02 3.17
C LEU A 128 0.08 -6.28 3.90
N VAL A 129 -0.33 -5.15 3.35
CA VAL A 129 -1.43 -4.35 3.90
C VAL A 129 -2.56 -4.30 2.88
N SER A 130 -3.75 -4.77 3.27
CA SER A 130 -4.93 -4.50 2.44
C SER A 130 -5.38 -3.06 2.64
N PRO A 131 -5.63 -2.30 1.56
CA PRO A 131 -6.21 -0.96 1.69
C PRO A 131 -7.64 -1.04 2.26
N PRO A 132 -8.15 0.02 2.93
CA PRO A 132 -9.53 0.11 3.33
C PRO A 132 -10.46 -0.05 2.12
N PRO A 133 -11.62 -0.74 2.28
CA PRO A 133 -12.60 -0.88 1.20
C PRO A 133 -13.10 0.49 0.72
N CYS A 134 -13.37 0.58 -0.56
CA CYS A 134 -14.04 1.75 -1.12
C CYS A 134 -15.51 1.83 -0.67
N VAL A 135 -16.07 3.03 -0.66
CA VAL A 135 -17.49 3.28 -0.38
C VAL A 135 -18.15 3.97 -1.58
N ILE A 136 -19.46 3.98 -1.59
CA ILE A 136 -20.23 4.71 -2.61
C ILE A 136 -20.12 6.21 -2.34
N GLY A 137 -19.74 6.97 -3.35
CA GLY A 137 -19.72 8.44 -3.31
C GLY A 137 -21.12 9.08 -3.47
N PRO A 138 -21.21 10.43 -3.44
CA PRO A 138 -22.49 11.14 -3.48
C PRO A 138 -23.24 10.99 -4.80
N ASP A 139 -22.54 10.68 -5.88
CA ASP A 139 -23.08 10.43 -7.23
C ASP A 139 -23.58 8.99 -7.43
N GLY A 140 -23.58 8.18 -6.37
CA GLY A 140 -24.03 6.77 -6.40
C GLY A 140 -22.99 5.80 -6.97
N VAL A 141 -21.76 6.26 -7.24
CA VAL A 141 -20.65 5.44 -7.73
C VAL A 141 -19.41 5.61 -6.85
N THR A 142 -18.51 4.66 -6.94
CA THR A 142 -17.18 4.78 -6.32
C THR A 142 -16.23 5.48 -7.29
N GLY A 143 -15.35 6.32 -6.80
CA GLY A 143 -14.36 7.00 -7.63
C GLY A 143 -13.59 6.04 -8.55
N GLY A 144 -13.59 6.33 -9.86
CA GLY A 144 -13.01 5.48 -10.89
C GLY A 144 -13.80 4.21 -11.21
N GLY A 145 -15.07 4.10 -10.78
CA GLY A 145 -16.00 3.02 -11.15
C GLY A 145 -15.68 1.65 -10.52
N ARG A 146 -14.96 1.62 -9.39
CA ARG A 146 -14.63 0.36 -8.69
C ARG A 146 -15.88 -0.29 -8.13
N ASP A 147 -15.95 -1.62 -8.19
CA ASP A 147 -16.98 -2.39 -7.49
C ASP A 147 -16.61 -2.50 -6.00
N VAL A 148 -17.47 -1.97 -5.12
CA VAL A 148 -17.28 -2.02 -3.67
C VAL A 148 -17.11 -3.46 -3.17
N ALA A 149 -17.90 -4.40 -3.71
CA ALA A 149 -17.79 -5.80 -3.31
C ALA A 149 -16.40 -6.38 -3.64
N GLU A 150 -15.80 -6.02 -4.76
CA GLU A 150 -14.43 -6.43 -5.09
C GLU A 150 -13.40 -5.80 -4.14
N THR A 151 -13.60 -4.54 -3.70
CA THR A 151 -12.69 -3.91 -2.73
C THR A 151 -12.73 -4.59 -1.36
N GLN A 152 -13.91 -5.04 -0.92
CA GLN A 152 -14.09 -5.76 0.33
C GLN A 152 -13.45 -7.16 0.34
N ARG A 153 -13.23 -7.74 -0.83
CA ARG A 153 -12.58 -9.05 -0.99
C ARG A 153 -11.07 -9.01 -0.83
N LEU A 154 -10.43 -7.83 -0.92
CA LEU A 154 -8.97 -7.73 -0.83
C LEU A 154 -8.44 -8.21 0.52
N ALA A 155 -9.03 -7.79 1.64
CA ALA A 155 -8.53 -8.14 2.96
C ALA A 155 -8.48 -9.66 3.21
N PRO A 156 -9.58 -10.43 3.06
CA PRO A 156 -9.52 -11.88 3.25
C PRO A 156 -8.59 -12.59 2.25
N MET A 157 -8.50 -12.10 1.01
CA MET A 157 -7.62 -12.69 0.00
C MET A 157 -6.13 -12.41 0.29
N TYR A 158 -5.79 -11.20 0.74
CA TYR A 158 -4.42 -10.86 1.12
C TYR A 158 -4.00 -11.57 2.41
N GLN A 159 -4.92 -11.76 3.36
CA GLN A 159 -4.68 -12.55 4.56
C GLN A 159 -4.32 -13.99 4.20
N GLN A 160 -5.10 -14.63 3.32
CA GLN A 160 -4.80 -15.99 2.87
C GLN A 160 -3.47 -16.03 2.12
N LEU A 161 -3.21 -15.07 1.23
CA LEU A 161 -1.94 -14.96 0.52
C LEU A 161 -0.75 -14.84 1.47
N ALA A 162 -0.88 -14.03 2.52
CA ALA A 162 0.18 -13.85 3.51
C ALA A 162 0.49 -15.15 4.27
N LEU A 163 -0.55 -15.92 4.65
CA LEU A 163 -0.41 -17.25 5.22
C LEU A 163 0.33 -18.21 4.27
N ASP A 164 -0.06 -18.25 3.00
CA ASP A 164 0.53 -19.11 1.98
C ASP A 164 2.01 -18.78 1.72
N LEU A 165 2.38 -17.51 1.85
CA LEU A 165 3.75 -17.03 1.65
C LEU A 165 4.61 -17.04 2.93
N GLY A 166 4.00 -17.20 4.11
CA GLY A 166 4.70 -17.06 5.39
C GLY A 166 5.22 -15.63 5.62
N VAL A 167 4.42 -14.62 5.26
CA VAL A 167 4.70 -13.19 5.50
C VAL A 167 3.62 -12.56 6.38
N ALA A 168 3.88 -11.38 6.93
CA ALA A 168 2.92 -10.70 7.77
C ALA A 168 1.80 -10.02 6.96
N PHE A 169 0.65 -9.82 7.61
CA PHE A 169 -0.53 -9.18 7.05
C PHE A 169 -1.15 -8.19 8.03
N PHE A 170 -1.67 -7.09 7.51
CA PHE A 170 -2.50 -6.14 8.24
C PHE A 170 -3.68 -5.67 7.38
N ASP A 171 -4.87 -5.60 7.97
CA ASP A 171 -6.06 -5.04 7.32
C ASP A 171 -6.26 -3.59 7.76
N ALA A 172 -5.94 -2.63 6.87
CA ALA A 172 -6.12 -1.22 7.16
C ALA A 172 -7.59 -0.81 7.27
N GLY A 173 -8.52 -1.59 6.71
CA GLY A 173 -9.95 -1.38 6.86
C GLY A 173 -10.48 -1.56 8.29
N THR A 174 -9.69 -2.16 9.19
CA THR A 174 -10.05 -2.29 10.61
C THR A 174 -9.87 -1.00 11.41
N VAL A 175 -9.11 -0.04 10.89
CA VAL A 175 -8.75 1.20 11.59
C VAL A 175 -9.01 2.47 10.80
N ALA A 176 -9.37 2.35 9.51
CA ALA A 176 -9.58 3.48 8.61
C ALA A 176 -10.74 3.21 7.66
N THR A 177 -11.45 4.27 7.28
CA THR A 177 -12.56 4.24 6.34
C THR A 177 -12.34 5.25 5.24
N THR A 178 -12.61 4.87 3.97
CA THR A 178 -12.52 5.80 2.85
C THR A 178 -13.61 6.87 2.93
N SER A 179 -13.28 8.09 2.50
CA SER A 179 -14.19 9.22 2.49
C SER A 179 -15.35 9.00 1.50
N ALA A 180 -16.56 9.33 1.91
CA ALA A 180 -17.70 9.34 1.01
C ALA A 180 -17.64 10.47 -0.03
N ILE A 181 -16.68 11.40 0.03
CA ILE A 181 -16.53 12.50 -0.95
C ILE A 181 -16.20 11.94 -2.33
N ASP A 182 -15.26 10.99 -2.40
CA ASP A 182 -14.87 10.32 -3.66
C ASP A 182 -14.95 8.79 -3.61
N GLY A 183 -15.26 8.25 -2.44
CA GLY A 183 -15.41 6.81 -2.20
C GLY A 183 -14.10 6.03 -2.13
N VAL A 184 -12.93 6.68 -2.20
CA VAL A 184 -11.62 6.02 -2.37
C VAL A 184 -10.56 6.50 -1.41
N HIS A 185 -10.39 7.83 -1.30
CA HIS A 185 -9.30 8.40 -0.51
C HIS A 185 -9.67 8.57 0.96
N LEU A 186 -8.65 8.73 1.79
CA LEU A 186 -8.81 8.75 3.24
C LEU A 186 -8.87 10.20 3.78
N PRO A 187 -9.71 10.48 4.79
CA PRO A 187 -9.54 11.67 5.63
C PRO A 187 -8.16 11.65 6.32
N ALA A 188 -7.69 12.84 6.76
CA ALA A 188 -6.38 12.97 7.40
C ALA A 188 -6.19 12.05 8.62
N GLU A 189 -7.20 11.99 9.50
CA GLU A 189 -7.13 11.16 10.72
C GLU A 189 -7.13 9.66 10.40
N ASP A 190 -7.81 9.22 9.35
CA ASP A 190 -7.84 7.82 8.92
C ASP A 190 -6.47 7.38 8.38
N THR A 191 -5.80 8.22 7.56
CA THR A 191 -4.44 7.89 7.14
C THR A 191 -3.48 7.87 8.33
N ALA A 192 -3.60 8.78 9.29
CA ALA A 192 -2.80 8.76 10.52
C ALA A 192 -3.09 7.54 11.40
N ALA A 193 -4.34 7.08 11.45
CA ALA A 193 -4.73 5.87 12.20
C ALA A 193 -4.05 4.62 11.65
N ILE A 194 -3.90 4.49 10.32
CA ILE A 194 -3.12 3.41 9.70
C ILE A 194 -1.68 3.44 10.20
N GLY A 195 -1.03 4.61 10.22
CA GLY A 195 0.35 4.75 10.68
C GLY A 195 0.53 4.29 12.14
N ARG A 196 -0.38 4.71 13.02
CA ARG A 196 -0.38 4.28 14.43
C ARG A 196 -0.59 2.77 14.59
N ALA A 197 -1.52 2.21 13.82
CA ALA A 197 -1.84 0.79 13.91
C ALA A 197 -0.74 -0.13 13.35
N LEU A 198 0.08 0.37 12.43
CA LEU A 198 1.21 -0.37 11.87
C LEU A 198 2.43 -0.43 12.81
N VAL A 199 2.44 0.31 13.93
CA VAL A 199 3.58 0.36 14.86
C VAL A 199 3.88 -1.02 15.45
N GLU A 200 2.89 -1.69 16.04
CA GLU A 200 3.11 -2.99 16.68
C GLU A 200 3.47 -4.09 15.67
N PRO A 201 2.76 -4.25 14.53
CA PRO A 201 3.19 -5.21 13.50
C PRO A 201 4.63 -4.97 13.00
N ALA A 202 5.01 -3.70 12.80
CA ALA A 202 6.36 -3.37 12.36
C ALA A 202 7.40 -3.64 13.45
N ARG A 203 7.09 -3.31 14.72
CA ARG A 203 7.96 -3.57 15.88
C ARG A 203 8.25 -5.06 16.04
N GLU A 204 7.21 -5.90 15.99
CA GLU A 204 7.36 -7.37 16.08
C GLU A 204 8.24 -7.92 14.94
N LEU A 205 8.00 -7.46 13.70
CA LEU A 205 8.78 -7.89 12.54
C LEU A 205 10.25 -7.47 12.65
N LEU A 206 10.54 -6.30 13.20
CA LEU A 206 11.88 -5.75 13.34
C LEU A 206 12.60 -6.25 14.60
N GLY A 207 11.88 -6.84 15.57
CA GLY A 207 12.44 -7.28 16.85
C GLY A 207 12.82 -6.13 17.77
N LEU A 208 12.03 -5.03 17.76
CA LEU A 208 12.27 -3.81 18.55
C LEU A 208 11.46 -3.79 19.86
#